data_2b6cc740ffdf16097024415ec1b00361
#
_entry.id   2b6cc740ffdf16097024415ec1b00361
#
_cell.length_a   1.000
_cell.length_b   1.000
_cell.length_c   1.000
_cell.angle_alpha   90.00
_cell.angle_beta   90.00
_cell.angle_gamma   90.00
#
_symmetry.space_group_name_H-M   'P 1'
#
loop_
_entity.id
_entity.type
_entity.pdbx_description
1 polymer ?
#
loop_
_entity_poly.entity_id
_entity_poly.type
_entity_poly.pdbx_seq_one_letter_code
_entity_poly.pdbx_strand_id
1 'polypeptide(L)'
;GIIPQTNEIPADYFHNKFDVPFENIGIISGPCHAEEVALERLSYLTIASSNKLLADQIANNLSCRYIKCSISDDLIGTEISAVLKNVYALAGGICHGLGYGDNFQAVLMSNAIQEISRFVDAVHPIHRDVKSSAYLGDLLVTGYSLYSRNRTFGNMIGKGYSVKAAQLEMNMVAEGYYATKCI
;
A
#
# COMPACT_ATOMS: atom_id res chain seq x y z
N GLY A 1 5.13 0.72 3.47
CA GLY A 1 5.25 -0.16 4.64
C GLY A 1 5.43 0.59 5.94
N ILE A 2 5.65 -0.15 7.02
CA ILE A 2 5.97 0.38 8.36
C ILE A 2 7.23 -0.32 8.85
N ILE A 3 8.05 0.36 9.63
CA ILE A 3 9.29 -0.20 10.19
C ILE A 3 8.94 -0.89 11.52
N PRO A 4 8.97 -2.24 11.60
CA PRO A 4 8.42 -2.95 12.76
C PRO A 4 9.17 -2.70 14.07
N GLN A 5 10.44 -2.24 14.01
CA GLN A 5 11.28 -2.01 15.20
C GLN A 5 10.93 -0.71 15.90
N THR A 6 10.46 0.30 15.16
CA THR A 6 10.19 1.65 15.68
C THR A 6 8.72 2.04 15.56
N ASN A 7 7.92 1.27 14.82
CA ASN A 7 6.52 1.57 14.44
C ASN A 7 6.38 2.89 13.66
N GLU A 8 7.43 3.30 12.95
CA GLU A 8 7.45 4.52 12.15
C GLU A 8 7.16 4.21 10.68
N ILE A 9 6.53 5.14 9.99
CA ILE A 9 6.53 5.16 8.53
C ILE A 9 7.93 5.54 8.02
N PRO A 10 8.34 5.09 6.82
CA PRO A 10 9.68 5.37 6.29
C PRO A 10 10.07 6.84 6.30
N ALA A 11 9.16 7.77 5.98
CA ALA A 11 9.47 9.19 6.01
C ALA A 11 9.88 9.68 7.39
N ASP A 12 9.12 9.32 8.45
CA ASP A 12 9.45 9.66 9.83
C ASP A 12 10.78 9.05 10.26
N TYR A 13 11.03 7.79 9.90
CA TYR A 13 12.27 7.10 10.21
C TYR A 13 13.49 7.79 9.59
N PHE A 14 13.42 8.19 8.32
CA PHE A 14 14.53 8.91 7.69
C PHE A 14 14.72 10.30 8.29
N HIS A 15 13.62 10.98 8.57
CA HIS A 15 13.67 12.28 9.26
C HIS A 15 14.31 12.17 10.64
N ASN A 16 13.81 11.27 11.48
CA ASN A 16 14.22 11.16 12.88
C ASN A 16 15.64 10.58 13.05
N LYS A 17 16.04 9.63 12.21
CA LYS A 17 17.30 8.92 12.36
C LYS A 17 18.47 9.55 11.61
N PHE A 18 18.19 10.20 10.49
CA PHE A 18 19.22 10.70 9.57
C PHE A 18 19.13 12.22 9.35
N ASP A 19 18.25 12.91 10.09
CA ASP A 19 17.99 14.34 9.96
C ASP A 19 17.65 14.80 8.53
N VAL A 20 16.99 13.90 7.74
CA VAL A 20 16.54 14.23 6.39
C VAL A 20 15.32 15.14 6.47
N PRO A 21 15.36 16.38 5.95
CA PRO A 21 14.17 17.23 5.92
C PRO A 21 13.05 16.61 5.10
N PHE A 22 11.80 16.75 5.54
CA PHE A 22 10.62 16.20 4.81
C PHE A 22 10.52 16.71 3.37
N GLU A 23 10.97 17.93 3.10
CA GLU A 23 11.04 18.52 1.76
C GLU A 23 11.99 17.79 0.80
N ASN A 24 12.89 16.96 1.34
CA ASN A 24 13.81 16.12 0.57
C ASN A 24 13.35 14.65 0.48
N ILE A 25 12.14 14.36 0.95
CA ILE A 25 11.54 13.03 0.91
C ILE A 25 10.43 12.99 -0.13
N GLY A 26 10.50 12.00 -1.00
CA GLY A 26 9.44 11.67 -1.95
C GLY A 26 9.04 10.20 -1.82
N ILE A 27 7.74 9.96 -1.76
CA ILE A 27 7.15 8.62 -1.65
C ILE A 27 6.58 8.21 -2.99
N ILE A 28 6.82 6.96 -3.38
CA ILE A 28 6.27 6.35 -4.59
C ILE A 28 5.24 5.31 -4.17
N SER A 29 3.99 5.49 -4.58
CA SER A 29 2.88 4.59 -4.27
C SER A 29 1.96 4.43 -5.48
N GLY A 30 0.98 3.53 -5.42
CA GLY A 30 -0.03 3.35 -6.45
C GLY A 30 -0.09 1.94 -7.04
N PRO A 31 -1.08 1.64 -7.88
CA PRO A 31 -1.30 0.33 -8.49
C PRO A 31 -0.22 0.03 -9.55
N CYS A 32 0.86 -0.61 -9.11
CA CYS A 32 2.05 -0.86 -9.94
C CYS A 32 2.76 -2.14 -9.48
N HIS A 33 2.28 -3.30 -9.93
CA HIS A 33 2.97 -4.57 -9.70
C HIS A 33 4.17 -4.73 -10.63
N ALA A 34 5.32 -5.15 -10.08
CA ALA A 34 6.56 -5.32 -10.82
C ALA A 34 6.42 -6.31 -11.99
N GLU A 35 5.62 -7.36 -11.82
CA GLU A 35 5.33 -8.36 -12.84
C GLU A 35 4.60 -7.77 -14.05
N GLU A 36 3.68 -6.84 -13.81
CA GLU A 36 2.96 -6.13 -14.88
C GLU A 36 3.85 -5.10 -15.56
N VAL A 37 4.68 -4.38 -14.81
CA VAL A 37 5.67 -3.45 -15.35
C VAL A 37 6.68 -4.17 -16.26
N ALA A 38 7.16 -5.35 -15.85
CA ALA A 38 8.05 -6.18 -16.65
C ALA A 38 7.43 -6.63 -17.98
N LEU A 39 6.10 -6.71 -18.04
CA LEU A 39 5.32 -7.00 -19.25
C LEU A 39 4.87 -5.73 -19.99
N GLU A 40 5.39 -4.58 -19.61
CA GLU A 40 5.00 -3.26 -20.16
C GLU A 40 3.49 -2.97 -20.09
N ARG A 41 2.81 -3.49 -19.05
CA ARG A 41 1.41 -3.20 -18.79
C ARG A 41 1.26 -1.80 -18.20
N LEU A 42 0.18 -1.12 -18.58
CA LEU A 42 -0.09 0.23 -18.11
C LEU A 42 -0.24 0.24 -16.58
N SER A 43 0.65 0.97 -15.93
CA SER A 43 0.76 1.08 -14.47
C SER A 43 0.71 2.55 -14.05
N TYR A 44 0.27 2.80 -12.81
CA TYR A 44 0.08 4.14 -12.30
C TYR A 44 0.86 4.32 -11.01
N LEU A 45 1.63 5.40 -10.93
CA LEU A 45 2.35 5.83 -9.74
C LEU A 45 1.84 7.19 -9.28
N THR A 46 1.79 7.35 -7.97
CA THR A 46 1.63 8.66 -7.32
C THR A 46 2.92 8.97 -6.59
N ILE A 47 3.47 10.14 -6.88
CA ILE A 47 4.65 10.68 -6.21
C ILE A 47 4.16 11.68 -5.17
N ALA A 48 4.30 11.34 -3.90
CA ALA A 48 3.88 12.18 -2.79
C ALA A 48 5.09 12.85 -2.13
N SER A 49 5.09 14.18 -2.05
CA SER A 49 6.13 14.99 -1.41
C SER A 49 5.57 16.34 -1.01
N SER A 50 6.03 16.89 0.11
CA SER A 50 5.77 18.29 0.48
C SER A 50 6.47 19.27 -0.47
N ASN A 51 7.49 18.83 -1.18
CA ASN A 51 8.22 19.60 -2.19
C ASN A 51 7.75 19.23 -3.60
N LYS A 52 6.94 20.11 -4.19
CA LYS A 52 6.41 19.89 -5.55
C LYS A 52 7.49 19.73 -6.60
N LEU A 53 8.60 20.46 -6.51
CA LEU A 53 9.69 20.35 -7.50
C LEU A 53 10.36 18.98 -7.44
N LEU A 54 10.56 18.44 -6.24
CA LEU A 54 11.07 17.08 -6.06
C LEU A 54 10.10 16.05 -6.63
N ALA A 55 8.79 16.20 -6.35
CA ALA A 55 7.76 15.30 -6.89
C ALA A 55 7.72 15.33 -8.42
N ASP A 56 7.79 16.53 -9.04
CA ASP A 56 7.84 16.71 -10.49
C ASP A 56 9.08 16.04 -11.10
N GLN A 57 10.25 16.19 -10.48
CA GLN A 57 11.50 15.57 -10.95
C GLN A 57 11.43 14.04 -10.93
N ILE A 58 10.93 13.46 -9.81
CA ILE A 58 10.76 12.01 -9.69
C ILE A 58 9.75 11.51 -10.72
N ALA A 59 8.59 12.17 -10.84
CA ALA A 59 7.54 11.81 -11.78
C ALA A 59 8.04 11.82 -13.23
N ASN A 60 8.80 12.85 -13.63
CA ASN A 60 9.37 12.94 -14.97
C ASN A 60 10.38 11.83 -15.27
N ASN A 61 11.20 11.45 -14.28
CA ASN A 61 12.19 10.39 -14.43
C ASN A 61 11.57 8.98 -14.52
N LEU A 62 10.41 8.77 -13.90
CA LEU A 62 9.72 7.47 -13.88
C LEU A 62 8.69 7.32 -15.00
N SER A 63 8.15 8.42 -15.51
CA SER A 63 7.12 8.39 -16.54
C SER A 63 7.62 7.81 -17.84
N CYS A 64 6.88 6.87 -18.41
CA CYS A 64 7.16 6.30 -19.72
C CYS A 64 5.88 5.87 -20.43
N ARG A 65 6.00 5.11 -21.53
CA ARG A 65 4.87 4.62 -22.31
C ARG A 65 3.84 3.86 -21.45
N TYR A 66 4.30 3.04 -20.53
CA TYR A 66 3.49 2.15 -19.68
C TYR A 66 3.49 2.51 -18.19
N ILE A 67 4.15 3.59 -17.78
CA ILE A 67 4.07 4.13 -16.41
C ILE A 67 3.56 5.56 -16.49
N LYS A 68 2.45 5.83 -15.81
CA LYS A 68 1.85 7.16 -15.68
C LYS A 68 1.99 7.63 -14.26
N CYS A 69 2.59 8.81 -14.08
CA CYS A 69 2.80 9.42 -12.76
C CYS A 69 1.80 10.55 -12.52
N SER A 70 1.28 10.61 -11.30
CA SER A 70 0.56 11.74 -10.72
C SER A 70 1.32 12.26 -9.50
N ILE A 71 1.01 13.48 -9.05
CA ILE A 71 1.68 14.14 -7.93
C ILE A 71 0.66 14.36 -6.82
N SER A 72 1.10 14.22 -5.57
CA SER A 72 0.35 14.52 -4.35
C SER A 72 1.24 15.25 -3.36
N ASP A 73 0.66 16.13 -2.57
CA ASP A 73 1.30 16.76 -1.41
C ASP A 73 1.10 15.96 -0.10
N ASP A 74 0.25 14.92 -0.15
CA ASP A 74 -0.08 14.08 1.00
C ASP A 74 0.93 12.92 1.18
N LEU A 75 2.14 13.27 1.63
CA LEU A 75 3.20 12.30 1.91
C LEU A 75 2.79 11.30 2.99
N ILE A 76 2.36 11.81 4.15
CA ILE A 76 2.03 10.98 5.33
C ILE A 76 0.83 10.09 5.06
N GLY A 77 -0.26 10.65 4.53
CA GLY A 77 -1.45 9.87 4.23
C GLY A 77 -1.21 8.78 3.19
N THR A 78 -0.41 9.05 2.17
CA THR A 78 -0.03 8.07 1.15
C THR A 78 0.76 6.90 1.76
N GLU A 79 1.71 7.15 2.66
CA GLU A 79 2.45 6.08 3.34
C GLU A 79 1.56 5.25 4.26
N ILE A 80 0.73 5.89 5.08
CA ILE A 80 -0.21 5.19 5.98
C ILE A 80 -1.19 4.35 5.17
N SER A 81 -1.74 4.88 4.08
CA SER A 81 -2.62 4.12 3.20
C SER A 81 -1.91 2.88 2.62
N ALA A 82 -0.64 3.01 2.23
CA ALA A 82 0.16 1.89 1.75
C ALA A 82 0.44 0.81 2.83
N VAL A 83 0.44 1.18 4.11
CA VAL A 83 0.46 0.21 5.22
C VAL A 83 -0.88 -0.49 5.33
N LEU A 84 -1.97 0.28 5.45
CA LEU A 84 -3.32 -0.23 5.67
C LEU A 84 -3.82 -1.11 4.53
N LYS A 85 -3.56 -0.76 3.26
CA LYS A 85 -3.94 -1.61 2.11
C LYS A 85 -3.39 -3.03 2.23
N ASN A 86 -2.18 -3.20 2.77
CA ASN A 86 -1.57 -4.50 2.96
C ASN A 86 -2.27 -5.32 4.05
N VAL A 87 -2.73 -4.66 5.12
CA VAL A 87 -3.55 -5.27 6.16
C VAL A 87 -4.89 -5.73 5.58
N TYR A 88 -5.57 -4.89 4.81
CA TYR A 88 -6.85 -5.25 4.17
C TYR A 88 -6.70 -6.32 3.10
N ALA A 89 -5.60 -6.32 2.34
CA ALA A 89 -5.33 -7.38 1.38
C ALA A 89 -5.12 -8.73 2.08
N LEU A 90 -4.45 -8.74 3.23
CA LEU A 90 -4.31 -9.93 4.07
C LEU A 90 -5.68 -10.40 4.58
N ALA A 91 -6.50 -9.51 5.12
CA ALA A 91 -7.86 -9.81 5.57
C ALA A 91 -8.73 -10.37 4.43
N GLY A 92 -8.70 -9.74 3.25
CA GLY A 92 -9.39 -10.22 2.05
C GLY A 92 -8.92 -11.61 1.61
N GLY A 93 -7.62 -11.86 1.71
CA GLY A 93 -7.05 -13.19 1.48
C GLY A 93 -7.59 -14.24 2.46
N ILE A 94 -7.65 -13.93 3.76
CA ILE A 94 -8.21 -14.83 4.78
C ILE A 94 -9.67 -15.16 4.44
N CYS A 95 -10.48 -14.16 4.17
CA CYS A 95 -11.89 -14.35 3.81
C CYS A 95 -12.06 -15.21 2.55
N HIS A 96 -11.22 -14.98 1.53
CA HIS A 96 -11.21 -15.80 0.33
C HIS A 96 -10.84 -17.27 0.65
N GLY A 97 -9.84 -17.51 1.49
CA GLY A 97 -9.43 -18.84 1.93
C GLY A 97 -10.51 -19.58 2.72
N LEU A 98 -11.33 -18.86 3.46
CA LEU A 98 -12.50 -19.35 4.18
C LEU A 98 -13.72 -19.63 3.28
N GLY A 99 -13.65 -19.30 1.99
CA GLY A 99 -14.72 -19.53 1.03
C GLY A 99 -15.71 -18.38 0.84
N TYR A 100 -15.41 -17.18 1.36
CA TYR A 100 -16.21 -15.99 1.05
C TYR A 100 -16.01 -15.57 -0.41
N GLY A 101 -17.11 -15.26 -1.10
CA GLY A 101 -17.11 -14.92 -2.52
C GLY A 101 -16.85 -13.44 -2.80
N ASP A 102 -16.91 -13.09 -4.11
CA ASP A 102 -16.60 -11.75 -4.61
C ASP A 102 -17.55 -10.66 -4.09
N ASN A 103 -18.82 -10.99 -3.83
CA ASN A 103 -19.77 -10.05 -3.22
C ASN A 103 -19.28 -9.57 -1.84
N PHE A 104 -18.80 -10.49 -1.01
CA PHE A 104 -18.22 -10.14 0.28
C PHE A 104 -16.93 -9.33 0.12
N GLN A 105 -16.06 -9.75 -0.80
CA GLN A 105 -14.80 -9.05 -1.07
C GLN A 105 -15.05 -7.59 -1.50
N ALA A 106 -16.06 -7.35 -2.33
CA ALA A 106 -16.41 -5.99 -2.76
C ALA A 106 -16.86 -5.12 -1.58
N VAL A 107 -17.67 -5.66 -0.67
CA VAL A 107 -18.11 -4.96 0.55
C VAL A 107 -16.94 -4.71 1.49
N LEU A 108 -16.06 -5.71 1.68
CA LEU A 108 -14.85 -5.56 2.49
C LEU A 108 -13.96 -4.41 1.98
N MET A 109 -13.70 -4.34 0.67
CA MET A 109 -12.89 -3.26 0.09
C MET A 109 -13.59 -1.90 0.17
N SER A 110 -14.91 -1.86 0.02
CA SER A 110 -15.70 -0.63 0.21
C SER A 110 -15.63 -0.09 1.65
N ASN A 111 -15.66 -0.98 2.64
CA ASN A 111 -15.49 -0.60 4.03
C ASN A 111 -14.04 -0.21 4.34
N ALA A 112 -13.08 -0.92 3.75
CA ALA A 112 -11.67 -0.66 3.93
C ALA A 112 -11.27 0.77 3.50
N ILE A 113 -11.75 1.26 2.35
CA ILE A 113 -11.42 2.63 1.93
C ILE A 113 -12.03 3.69 2.85
N GLN A 114 -13.22 3.43 3.41
CA GLN A 114 -13.83 4.34 4.38
C GLN A 114 -13.05 4.36 5.70
N GLU A 115 -12.53 3.22 6.13
CA GLU A 115 -11.73 3.10 7.34
C GLU A 115 -10.36 3.73 7.16
N ILE A 116 -9.70 3.51 6.00
CA ILE A 116 -8.47 4.22 5.62
C ILE A 116 -8.68 5.72 5.68
N SER A 117 -9.77 6.24 5.09
CA SER A 117 -10.07 7.67 5.12
C SER A 117 -10.14 8.20 6.55
N ARG A 118 -10.94 7.56 7.40
CA ARG A 118 -11.08 7.96 8.82
C ARG A 118 -9.77 7.89 9.59
N PHE A 119 -8.99 6.84 9.35
CA PHE A 119 -7.70 6.66 10.03
C PHE A 119 -6.71 7.76 9.63
N VAL A 120 -6.55 7.99 8.33
CA VAL A 120 -5.62 9.00 7.83
C VAL A 120 -6.04 10.41 8.23
N ASP A 121 -7.36 10.70 8.24
CA ASP A 121 -7.88 11.99 8.70
C ASP A 121 -7.64 12.22 10.20
N ALA A 122 -7.65 11.15 11.02
CA ALA A 122 -7.36 11.24 12.44
C ALA A 122 -5.86 11.50 12.72
N VAL A 123 -4.96 10.94 11.90
CA VAL A 123 -3.51 11.07 12.06
C VAL A 123 -2.97 12.34 11.42
N HIS A 124 -3.44 12.67 10.25
CA HIS A 124 -2.98 13.83 9.46
C HIS A 124 -4.15 14.50 8.74
N PRO A 125 -4.85 15.45 9.41
CA PRO A 125 -6.09 16.05 8.91
C PRO A 125 -5.81 17.09 7.83
N ILE A 126 -5.81 16.66 6.57
CA ILE A 126 -5.74 17.53 5.38
C ILE A 126 -6.86 17.16 4.40
N HIS A 127 -7.16 18.05 3.47
CA HIS A 127 -8.06 17.71 2.38
C HIS A 127 -7.38 16.73 1.41
N ARG A 128 -8.00 15.56 1.19
CA ARG A 128 -7.48 14.54 0.28
C ARG A 128 -8.61 13.87 -0.52
N ASP A 129 -8.27 13.40 -1.71
CA ASP A 129 -9.14 12.54 -2.49
C ASP A 129 -8.76 11.07 -2.31
N VAL A 130 -9.45 10.39 -1.40
CA VAL A 130 -9.24 8.95 -1.14
C VAL A 130 -9.67 8.04 -2.30
N LYS A 131 -10.30 8.59 -3.35
CA LYS A 131 -10.64 7.84 -4.58
C LYS A 131 -9.49 7.82 -5.58
N SER A 132 -8.41 8.55 -5.32
CA SER A 132 -7.23 8.61 -6.18
C SER A 132 -6.49 7.28 -6.25
N SER A 133 -5.55 7.18 -7.21
CA SER A 133 -4.79 5.96 -7.46
C SER A 133 -3.93 5.51 -6.28
N ALA A 134 -3.41 6.44 -5.47
CA ALA A 134 -2.59 6.13 -4.29
C ALA A 134 -3.39 5.51 -3.14
N TYR A 135 -4.70 5.72 -3.09
CA TYR A 135 -5.59 5.21 -2.05
C TYR A 135 -6.45 4.07 -2.59
N LEU A 136 -7.60 4.40 -3.18
CA LEU A 136 -8.55 3.39 -3.67
C LEU A 136 -7.95 2.49 -4.75
N GLY A 137 -7.21 3.06 -5.70
CA GLY A 137 -6.60 2.28 -6.79
C GLY A 137 -5.62 1.24 -6.26
N ASP A 138 -4.75 1.64 -5.35
CA ASP A 138 -3.73 0.77 -4.75
C ASP A 138 -4.34 -0.26 -3.78
N LEU A 139 -5.39 0.11 -3.03
CA LEU A 139 -6.17 -0.82 -2.21
C LEU A 139 -6.81 -1.91 -3.08
N LEU A 140 -7.48 -1.53 -4.18
CA LEU A 140 -8.17 -2.48 -5.03
C LEU A 140 -7.20 -3.45 -5.71
N VAL A 141 -6.12 -2.96 -6.31
CA VAL A 141 -5.16 -3.85 -6.95
C VAL A 141 -4.50 -4.79 -5.94
N THR A 142 -4.19 -4.31 -4.74
CA THR A 142 -3.57 -5.13 -3.70
C THR A 142 -4.55 -6.18 -3.14
N GLY A 143 -5.84 -5.84 -3.03
CA GLY A 143 -6.88 -6.73 -2.52
C GLY A 143 -7.36 -7.80 -3.51
N TYR A 144 -7.30 -7.52 -4.81
CA TYR A 144 -7.82 -8.43 -5.84
C TYR A 144 -6.75 -9.16 -6.64
N SER A 145 -5.55 -8.59 -6.80
CA SER A 145 -4.50 -9.16 -7.64
C SER A 145 -3.98 -10.51 -7.11
N LEU A 146 -3.72 -11.43 -8.03
CA LEU A 146 -3.02 -12.67 -7.74
C LEU A 146 -1.54 -12.47 -7.43
N TYR A 147 -0.96 -11.34 -7.84
CA TYR A 147 0.42 -10.95 -7.50
C TYR A 147 0.55 -10.38 -6.08
N SER A 148 -0.57 -10.13 -5.39
CA SER A 148 -0.54 -9.60 -4.03
C SER A 148 -0.06 -10.66 -3.03
N ARG A 149 1.15 -10.48 -2.53
CA ARG A 149 1.75 -11.33 -1.49
C ARG A 149 0.92 -11.37 -0.22
N ASN A 150 0.35 -10.24 0.17
CA ASN A 150 -0.50 -10.14 1.36
C ASN A 150 -1.79 -10.93 1.20
N ARG A 151 -2.44 -10.82 0.03
CA ARG A 151 -3.63 -11.61 -0.29
C ARG A 151 -3.32 -13.11 -0.34
N THR A 152 -2.20 -13.51 -0.94
CA THR A 152 -1.77 -14.90 -1.01
C THR A 152 -1.50 -15.46 0.39
N PHE A 153 -0.78 -14.74 1.23
CA PHE A 153 -0.52 -15.12 2.61
C PHE A 153 -1.82 -15.28 3.40
N GLY A 154 -2.74 -14.30 3.30
CA GLY A 154 -4.05 -14.37 3.93
C GLY A 154 -4.86 -15.60 3.47
N ASN A 155 -4.85 -15.91 2.17
CA ASN A 155 -5.54 -17.07 1.61
C ASN A 155 -5.01 -18.40 2.19
N MET A 156 -3.70 -18.51 2.39
CA MET A 156 -3.11 -19.69 3.03
C MET A 156 -3.58 -19.82 4.49
N ILE A 157 -3.58 -18.72 5.24
CA ILE A 157 -4.10 -18.70 6.62
C ILE A 157 -5.59 -19.10 6.65
N GLY A 158 -6.41 -18.54 5.78
CA GLY A 158 -7.83 -18.89 5.66
C GLY A 158 -8.08 -20.36 5.32
N LYS A 159 -7.15 -20.99 4.61
CA LYS A 159 -7.16 -22.43 4.31
C LYS A 159 -6.62 -23.31 5.45
N GLY A 160 -6.24 -22.73 6.58
CA GLY A 160 -5.78 -23.46 7.76
C GLY A 160 -4.27 -23.66 7.88
N TYR A 161 -3.45 -23.00 7.04
CA TYR A 161 -2.01 -23.02 7.23
C TYR A 161 -1.64 -22.26 8.51
N SER A 162 -0.68 -22.77 9.26
CA SER A 162 -0.07 -21.99 10.34
C SER A 162 0.71 -20.81 9.74
N VAL A 163 0.87 -19.73 10.52
CA VAL A 163 1.68 -18.57 10.11
C VAL A 163 3.08 -19.00 9.68
N LYS A 164 3.71 -19.89 10.45
CA LYS A 164 5.06 -20.39 10.15
C LYS A 164 5.11 -21.17 8.84
N ALA A 165 4.11 -22.04 8.59
CA ALA A 165 4.04 -22.78 7.34
C ALA A 165 3.83 -21.85 6.14
N ALA A 166 2.90 -20.89 6.24
CA ALA A 166 2.67 -19.91 5.19
C ALA A 166 3.93 -19.06 4.91
N GLN A 167 4.67 -18.65 5.93
CA GLN A 167 5.93 -17.91 5.76
C GLN A 167 7.02 -18.72 5.06
N LEU A 168 7.10 -20.04 5.33
CA LEU A 168 8.07 -20.91 4.68
C LEU A 168 7.76 -21.21 3.21
N GLU A 169 6.48 -21.28 2.87
CA GLU A 169 6.01 -21.48 1.49
C GLU A 169 6.17 -20.24 0.60
N MET A 170 6.21 -19.06 1.21
CA MET A 170 6.32 -17.81 0.45
C MET A 170 7.77 -17.42 0.20
N ASN A 171 8.12 -17.19 -1.06
CA ASN A 171 9.45 -16.70 -1.46
C ASN A 171 9.74 -15.25 -1.04
N MET A 172 8.73 -14.50 -0.66
CA MET A 172 8.82 -13.07 -0.32
C MET A 172 7.93 -12.73 0.86
N VAL A 173 8.34 -11.71 1.61
CA VAL A 173 7.64 -11.24 2.82
C VAL A 173 6.26 -10.67 2.47
N ALA A 174 5.26 -11.05 3.26
CA ALA A 174 3.94 -10.40 3.30
C ALA A 174 3.96 -9.28 4.35
N GLU A 175 4.14 -8.04 3.92
CA GLU A 175 4.31 -6.88 4.81
C GLU A 175 3.09 -6.63 5.70
N GLY A 176 1.89 -6.96 5.22
CA GLY A 176 0.64 -6.83 5.99
C GLY A 176 0.68 -7.61 7.31
N TYR A 177 1.38 -8.76 7.36
CA TYR A 177 1.54 -9.51 8.61
C TYR A 177 2.29 -8.72 9.69
N TYR A 178 3.34 -8.00 9.30
CA TYR A 178 4.07 -7.16 10.26
C TYR A 178 3.28 -5.89 10.57
N ALA A 179 2.65 -5.29 9.57
CA ALA A 179 1.83 -4.10 9.74
C ALA A 179 0.69 -4.30 10.76
N THR A 180 0.03 -5.48 10.78
CA THR A 180 -1.01 -5.79 11.79
C THR A 180 -0.52 -5.80 13.24
N LYS A 181 0.77 -5.79 13.47
CA LYS A 181 1.35 -5.74 14.83
C LYS A 181 1.74 -4.32 15.24
N CYS A 182 1.81 -3.41 14.28
CA CYS A 182 2.28 -2.04 14.48
C CYS A 182 1.12 -1.01 14.51
N ILE A 183 -0.07 -1.42 14.11
CA ILE A 183 -1.34 -0.68 14.12
C ILE A 183 -2.27 -1.31 15.17
#